data_977cf460e0d362172b15d9f3fbc93efd
#
_entry.id   977cf460e0d362172b15d9f3fbc93efd
#
_cell.length_a   1.000
_cell.length_b   1.000
_cell.length_c   1.000
_cell.angle_alpha   90.00
_cell.angle_beta   90.00
_cell.angle_gamma   90.00
#
_symmetry.space_group_name_H-M   'P 1'
#
loop_
_entity.id
_entity.type
_entity.pdbx_description
1 polymer ?
#
loop_
_entity_poly.entity_id
_entity_poly.type
_entity_poly.pdbx_seq_one_letter_code
_entity_poly.pdbx_strand_id
1 'polypeptide(L)' 'MEQNLKNLLEAEQEVNRKVQDALNQKNTKLRSIKDSAKADIDAFKKAKEAEYAAVYEKLKR' A
#
# COMPACT_ATOMS: atom_id res chain seq x y z
N MET A 1 -42.23 -16.00 9.52
CA MET A 1 -41.05 -16.79 9.18
C MET A 1 -40.25 -16.22 8.04
N GLU A 2 -40.90 -15.87 6.94
CA GLU A 2 -40.20 -15.27 5.79
C GLU A 2 -39.49 -13.97 6.14
N GLN A 3 -40.09 -13.15 7.00
CA GLN A 3 -39.50 -11.87 7.41
C GLN A 3 -38.22 -12.08 8.22
N ASN A 4 -38.20 -13.10 9.09
CA ASN A 4 -37.03 -13.41 9.90
C ASN A 4 -35.87 -13.91 9.02
N LEU A 5 -36.21 -14.73 8.05
CA LEU A 5 -35.21 -15.24 7.08
C LEU A 5 -34.64 -14.10 6.24
N LYS A 6 -35.48 -13.19 5.77
CA LYS A 6 -35.05 -12.02 5.01
C LYS A 6 -34.15 -11.14 5.85
N ASN A 7 -34.50 -10.89 7.11
CA ASN A 7 -33.68 -10.08 8.01
C ASN A 7 -32.31 -10.73 8.26
N LEU A 8 -32.28 -12.06 8.37
CA LEU A 8 -31.02 -12.79 8.56
C LEU A 8 -30.13 -12.65 7.32
N LEU A 9 -30.69 -12.78 6.13
CA LEU A 9 -29.96 -12.64 4.87
C LEU A 9 -29.41 -11.22 4.72
N GLU A 10 -30.21 -10.21 5.04
CA GLU A 10 -29.78 -8.82 4.98
C GLU A 10 -28.64 -8.55 5.98
N ALA A 11 -28.74 -9.10 7.19
CA ALA A 11 -27.68 -8.97 8.20
C ALA A 11 -26.39 -9.63 7.73
N GLU A 12 -26.48 -10.81 7.11
CA GLU A 12 -25.34 -11.53 6.58
C GLU A 12 -24.67 -10.74 5.45
N GLN A 13 -25.44 -10.18 4.55
CA GLN A 13 -24.94 -9.34 3.46
C GLN A 13 -24.23 -8.11 4.00
N GLU A 14 -24.77 -7.49 5.03
CA GLU A 14 -24.16 -6.32 5.67
C GLU A 14 -22.81 -6.66 6.30
N VAL A 15 -22.72 -7.80 7.00
CA VAL A 15 -21.47 -8.27 7.58
C VAL A 15 -20.44 -8.53 6.49
N ASN A 16 -20.84 -9.21 5.41
CA ASN A 16 -19.94 -9.51 4.29
C ASN A 16 -19.43 -8.24 3.65
N ARG A 17 -20.29 -7.24 3.47
CA ARG A 17 -19.90 -5.94 2.92
C ARG A 17 -18.87 -5.26 3.80
N LYS A 18 -19.08 -5.24 5.10
CA LYS A 18 -18.16 -4.64 6.07
C LYS A 18 -16.79 -5.34 6.05
N VAL A 19 -16.79 -6.66 5.96
CA VAL A 19 -15.54 -7.43 5.89
C VAL A 19 -14.80 -7.09 4.60
N GLN A 20 -15.50 -7.04 3.48
CA GLN A 20 -14.89 -6.67 2.19
C GLN A 20 -14.31 -5.27 2.22
N ASP A 21 -15.05 -4.31 2.77
CA ASP A 21 -14.57 -2.94 2.91
C ASP A 21 -13.30 -2.86 3.75
N ALA A 22 -13.27 -3.59 4.87
CA ALA A 22 -12.10 -3.64 5.75
C ALA A 22 -10.89 -4.24 5.03
N LEU A 23 -11.09 -5.32 4.27
CA LEU A 23 -10.02 -5.94 3.48
C LEU A 23 -9.50 -4.99 2.40
N ASN A 24 -10.39 -4.29 1.71
CA ASN A 24 -10.01 -3.32 0.69
C ASN A 24 -9.20 -2.17 1.28
N GLN A 25 -9.60 -1.66 2.46
CA GLN A 25 -8.87 -0.62 3.16
C GLN A 25 -7.48 -1.10 3.58
N LYS A 26 -7.38 -2.33 4.08
CA LYS A 26 -6.10 -2.94 4.46
C LYS A 26 -5.18 -3.04 3.25
N ASN A 27 -5.69 -3.54 2.14
CA ASN A 27 -4.91 -3.70 0.91
C ASN A 27 -4.44 -2.35 0.36
N THR A 28 -5.28 -1.33 0.42
CA THR A 28 -4.93 0.02 0.00
C THR A 28 -3.81 0.59 0.86
N LYS A 29 -3.90 0.41 2.18
CA LYS A 29 -2.86 0.86 3.11
C LYS A 29 -1.54 0.16 2.86
N LEU A 30 -1.57 -1.17 2.65
CA LEU A 30 -0.37 -1.94 2.36
C LEU A 30 0.29 -1.49 1.07
N ARG A 31 -0.49 -1.23 0.03
CA ARG A 31 0.02 -0.71 -1.24
C ARG A 31 0.67 0.65 -1.05
N SER A 32 0.02 1.54 -0.31
CA SER A 32 0.54 2.87 -0.02
C SER A 32 1.88 2.80 0.72
N ILE A 33 2.00 1.91 1.71
CA ILE A 33 3.24 1.70 2.47
C ILE A 33 4.34 1.18 1.55
N LYS A 34 4.04 0.22 0.68
CA LYS A 34 5.00 -0.32 -0.29
C LYS A 34 5.47 0.73 -1.27
N ASP A 35 4.56 1.53 -1.79
CA ASP A 35 4.88 2.60 -2.74
C ASP A 35 5.77 3.66 -2.08
N SER A 36 5.45 4.03 -0.85
CA SER A 36 6.24 4.99 -0.08
C SER A 36 7.65 4.45 0.19
N ALA A 37 7.76 3.19 0.61
CA ALA A 37 9.05 2.54 0.86
C ALA A 37 9.89 2.48 -0.43
N LYS A 38 9.27 2.14 -1.55
CA LYS A 38 9.95 2.08 -2.85
C LYS A 38 10.46 3.47 -3.24
N ALA A 39 9.65 4.50 -3.07
CA ALA A 39 10.05 5.88 -3.37
C ALA A 39 11.25 6.30 -2.52
N ASP A 40 11.26 5.93 -1.24
CA ASP A 40 12.38 6.24 -0.33
C ASP A 40 13.66 5.53 -0.77
N ILE A 41 13.56 4.26 -1.15
CA ILE A 41 14.69 3.48 -1.63
C ILE A 41 15.23 4.07 -2.94
N ASP A 42 14.36 4.43 -3.86
CA ASP A 42 14.75 5.02 -5.14
C ASP A 42 15.45 6.36 -4.93
N ALA A 43 14.95 7.20 -4.02
CA ALA A 43 15.57 8.46 -3.67
C ALA A 43 16.96 8.27 -3.05
N PHE A 44 17.10 7.28 -2.17
CA PHE A 44 18.38 6.93 -1.56
C PHE A 44 19.39 6.47 -2.60
N LYS A 45 18.98 5.62 -3.53
CA LYS A 45 19.84 5.15 -4.63
C LYS A 45 20.31 6.30 -5.49
N LYS A 46 19.41 7.21 -5.86
CA LYS A 46 19.77 8.39 -6.66
C LYS A 46 20.79 9.27 -5.94
N ALA A 47 20.60 9.49 -4.64
CA ALA A 47 21.53 10.28 -3.85
C ALA A 47 22.91 9.62 -3.80
N LYS A 48 22.96 8.29 -3.64
CA LYS A 48 24.21 7.55 -3.64
C LYS A 48 24.91 7.56 -4.99
N GLU A 49 24.17 7.42 -6.06
CA GLU A 49 24.71 7.49 -7.43
C GLU A 49 25.33 8.86 -7.71
N ALA A 50 24.65 9.93 -7.28
CA ALA A 50 25.17 11.29 -7.43
C ALA A 50 26.46 11.48 -6.63
N GLU A 51 26.50 10.94 -5.42
CA GLU A 51 27.68 10.98 -4.55
C GLU A 51 28.87 10.26 -5.19
N TYR A 52 28.65 9.05 -5.72
CA TYR A 52 29.69 8.30 -6.42
C TYR A 52 30.17 9.02 -7.68
N ALA A 53 29.27 9.62 -8.43
CA ALA A 53 29.61 10.36 -9.62
C ALA A 53 30.50 11.57 -9.27
N ALA A 54 30.20 12.27 -8.18
CA ALA A 54 31.00 13.40 -7.73
C ALA A 54 32.40 12.97 -7.31
N VAL A 55 32.52 11.87 -6.58
CA VAL A 55 33.81 11.30 -6.17
C VAL A 55 34.62 10.86 -7.39
N TYR A 56 33.97 10.20 -8.34
CA TYR A 56 34.62 9.74 -9.57
C TYR A 56 35.18 10.92 -10.36
N GLU A 57 34.44 12.01 -10.46
CA GLU A 57 34.92 13.23 -11.17
C GLU A 57 36.14 13.81 -10.48
N LYS A 58 36.17 13.83 -9.14
CA LYS A 58 37.34 14.29 -8.38
C LYS A 58 38.57 13.41 -8.64
N LEU A 59 38.38 12.09 -8.72
CA LEU A 59 39.47 11.16 -8.95
C LEU A 59 40.06 11.27 -10.36
N LYS A 60 39.27 11.68 -11.33
CA LYS A 60 39.71 11.90 -12.70
C LYS A 60 40.72 13.07 -12.86
N ARG A 61 40.59 14.02 -11.97
CA ARG A 61 41.45 15.20 -11.96
C ARG A 61 42.78 14.90 -11.30
#